data_d73aa9062e0f7d22c2cfb1649574f03f
#
_entry.id   d73aa9062e0f7d22c2cfb1649574f03f
#
_cell.length_a   1.000
_cell.length_b   1.000
_cell.length_c   1.000
_cell.angle_alpha   90.00
_cell.angle_beta   90.00
_cell.angle_gamma   90.00
#
_symmetry.space_group_name_H-M   'P 1'
#
loop_
_entity.id
_entity.type
_entity.pdbx_description
1 polymer ?
#
loop_
_entity_poly.entity_id
_entity_poly.type
_entity_poly.pdbx_seq_one_letter_code
_entity_poly.pdbx_strand_id
1 'polypeptide(L)'
;MQTYNAPQTPGPLPFIVPLTLNHFDATSSPALEFTVDEPIVFDLDAELIVEAADGQRWQYFLRQTGVDISWLPTGRYRLETPQSSAWTRGSTLTLILRDEANAGGTERGRLSTRLEATPAWDSRDWRLNSDADSVAVSELSWARQDNNWFFRHFDHAARTIIHMFFQRDERLKGRVLDVGCGDGITDLGIALRMQPEQLIGVDPFRGYERLGQICREHHLPEALIQAPGLSFQADDANALSFEDNQFDAVLSWGSLEHIAGGYDQAMREIRRVLRPGGLFFAHPGLFYGSVGNHLGEFFDDPWIHLKIDRDELKQRVLAGRPRYMDRAGEESPSADYWRWYTELNPITVEGFERELRALDLEPRRFALRTDPVVDYSPELQGHSMTTLGLAELYMLCENMKPE
;
A
#
# COMPACT_ATOMS: atom_id res chain seq x y z
N MET A 1 -21.41 20.88 -9.49
CA MET A 1 -20.46 20.29 -8.53
C MET A 1 -21.28 19.44 -7.58
N GLN A 2 -21.41 18.15 -7.82
CA GLN A 2 -21.92 17.24 -6.80
C GLN A 2 -20.78 17.03 -5.81
N THR A 3 -20.98 17.46 -4.59
CA THR A 3 -20.05 17.17 -3.50
C THR A 3 -20.01 15.66 -3.31
N TYR A 4 -18.85 15.07 -3.47
CA TYR A 4 -18.59 13.69 -3.07
C TYR A 4 -18.80 13.62 -1.56
N ASN A 5 -19.96 13.18 -1.15
CA ASN A 5 -20.21 12.88 0.25
C ASN A 5 -19.72 11.47 0.50
N ALA A 6 -18.74 11.30 1.35
CA ALA A 6 -18.44 9.98 1.90
C ALA A 6 -19.76 9.37 2.40
N PRO A 7 -20.04 8.10 2.12
CA PRO A 7 -21.30 7.49 2.51
C PRO A 7 -21.47 7.60 4.02
N GLN A 8 -22.60 8.19 4.43
CA GLN A 8 -22.95 8.33 5.85
C GLN A 8 -23.44 7.01 6.46
N THR A 9 -23.50 5.95 5.65
CA THR A 9 -23.94 4.61 6.06
C THR A 9 -22.93 3.56 5.67
N PRO A 10 -22.69 2.55 6.53
CA PRO A 10 -21.83 1.41 6.19
C PRO A 10 -22.35 0.71 4.93
N GLY A 11 -21.52 0.62 3.91
CA GLY A 11 -21.86 -0.06 2.66
C GLY A 11 -20.94 0.39 1.52
N PRO A 12 -20.84 -0.40 0.44
CA PRO A 12 -20.10 0.04 -0.73
C PRO A 12 -20.71 1.33 -1.29
N LEU A 13 -19.88 2.21 -1.86
CA LEU A 13 -20.37 3.42 -2.53
C LEU A 13 -21.47 3.04 -3.52
N PRO A 14 -22.66 3.65 -3.43
CA PRO A 14 -23.85 3.18 -4.14
C PRO A 14 -23.91 3.59 -5.61
N PHE A 15 -22.90 4.31 -6.12
CA PHE A 15 -22.97 4.88 -7.47
C PHE A 15 -21.91 4.31 -8.41
N ILE A 16 -22.25 4.30 -9.68
CA ILE A 16 -21.37 3.98 -10.79
C ILE A 16 -20.79 5.30 -11.31
N VAL A 17 -19.47 5.40 -11.35
CA VAL A 17 -18.79 6.56 -11.92
C VAL A 17 -18.90 6.50 -13.43
N PRO A 18 -19.41 7.54 -14.10
CA PRO A 18 -19.41 7.59 -15.56
C PRO A 18 -17.98 7.60 -16.09
N LEU A 19 -17.74 6.78 -17.12
CA LEU A 19 -16.51 6.78 -17.88
C LEU A 19 -16.83 7.29 -19.28
N THR A 20 -16.06 8.26 -19.77
CA THR A 20 -16.21 8.78 -21.13
C THR A 20 -15.16 8.18 -22.03
N LEU A 21 -15.59 7.43 -23.05
CA LEU A 21 -14.69 6.93 -24.08
C LEU A 21 -14.22 8.11 -24.95
N ASN A 22 -12.92 8.36 -24.96
CA ASN A 22 -12.31 9.41 -25.79
C ASN A 22 -11.90 8.88 -27.15
N HIS A 23 -11.22 7.74 -27.16
CA HIS A 23 -10.69 7.16 -28.40
C HIS A 23 -10.42 5.66 -28.23
N PHE A 24 -10.42 4.93 -29.35
CA PHE A 24 -9.91 3.57 -29.42
C PHE A 24 -8.85 3.53 -30.53
N ASP A 25 -7.59 3.35 -30.15
CA ASP A 25 -6.49 3.17 -31.09
C ASP A 25 -6.39 1.70 -31.49
N ALA A 26 -6.59 1.42 -32.76
CA ALA A 26 -6.52 0.07 -33.34
C ALA A 26 -5.26 -0.17 -34.18
N THR A 27 -4.35 0.80 -34.27
CA THR A 27 -3.32 0.77 -35.31
C THR A 27 -2.05 0.03 -34.93
N SER A 28 -1.48 0.29 -33.76
CA SER A 28 -0.19 -0.31 -33.37
C SER A 28 -0.19 -0.96 -31.98
N SER A 29 -1.01 -0.48 -31.10
CA SER A 29 -1.19 -1.01 -29.74
C SER A 29 -2.63 -0.73 -29.35
N PRO A 30 -3.54 -1.69 -29.56
CA PRO A 30 -4.94 -1.48 -29.23
C PRO A 30 -5.13 -1.03 -27.80
N ALA A 31 -5.70 0.14 -27.64
CA ALA A 31 -5.91 0.76 -26.34
C ALA A 31 -7.22 1.51 -26.29
N LEU A 32 -7.87 1.48 -25.14
CA LEU A 32 -9.02 2.30 -24.80
C LEU A 32 -8.54 3.58 -24.14
N GLU A 33 -8.87 4.74 -24.71
CA GLU A 33 -8.66 6.03 -24.07
C GLU A 33 -9.99 6.50 -23.48
N PHE A 34 -10.01 6.77 -22.20
CA PHE A 34 -11.21 7.17 -21.47
C PHE A 34 -10.92 8.21 -20.40
N THR A 35 -11.96 8.92 -20.00
CA THR A 35 -11.89 9.88 -18.90
C THR A 35 -12.64 9.33 -17.70
N VAL A 36 -12.05 9.51 -16.54
CA VAL A 36 -12.69 9.33 -15.24
C VAL A 36 -13.12 10.70 -14.75
N ASP A 37 -14.42 10.94 -14.69
CA ASP A 37 -14.98 12.27 -14.38
C ASP A 37 -15.08 12.51 -12.86
N GLU A 38 -15.16 11.44 -12.07
CA GLU A 38 -15.12 11.46 -10.60
C GLU A 38 -14.13 10.41 -10.11
N PRO A 39 -13.34 10.69 -9.03
CA PRO A 39 -12.33 9.74 -8.58
C PRO A 39 -12.95 8.43 -8.10
N ILE A 40 -12.33 7.31 -8.46
CA ILE A 40 -12.69 5.98 -8.00
C ILE A 40 -11.67 5.57 -6.96
N VAL A 41 -12.11 5.41 -5.71
CA VAL A 41 -11.24 5.34 -4.52
C VAL A 41 -11.25 3.99 -3.80
N PHE A 42 -11.50 2.91 -4.54
CA PHE A 42 -11.52 1.56 -3.96
C PHE A 42 -10.61 0.63 -4.75
N ASP A 43 -10.32 -0.51 -4.12
CA ASP A 43 -9.66 -1.61 -4.79
C ASP A 43 -10.44 -1.98 -6.04
N LEU A 44 -9.82 -1.76 -7.18
CA LEU A 44 -10.47 -1.98 -8.46
C LEU A 44 -9.91 -3.22 -9.13
N ASP A 45 -10.81 -3.97 -9.76
CA ASP A 45 -10.48 -4.91 -10.80
C ASP A 45 -11.09 -4.41 -12.12
N ALA A 46 -10.30 -4.40 -13.15
CA ALA A 46 -10.78 -4.08 -14.48
C ALA A 46 -11.10 -5.38 -15.23
N GLU A 47 -12.34 -5.49 -15.64
CA GLU A 47 -12.84 -6.58 -16.47
C GLU A 47 -13.03 -6.08 -17.90
N LEU A 48 -12.33 -6.69 -18.84
CA LEU A 48 -12.56 -6.44 -20.27
C LEU A 48 -13.33 -7.59 -20.88
N ILE A 49 -14.49 -7.30 -21.40
CA ILE A 49 -15.33 -8.25 -22.15
C ILE A 49 -15.20 -7.93 -23.63
N VAL A 50 -14.87 -8.94 -24.41
CA VAL A 50 -14.89 -8.88 -25.88
C VAL A 50 -15.97 -9.82 -26.39
N GLU A 51 -16.92 -9.28 -27.11
CA GLU A 51 -18.00 -10.06 -27.72
C GLU A 51 -17.89 -9.94 -29.25
N ALA A 52 -17.58 -11.05 -29.89
CA ALA A 52 -17.49 -11.11 -31.36
C ALA A 52 -18.85 -11.06 -32.02
N ALA A 53 -18.87 -10.73 -33.32
CA ALA A 53 -20.09 -10.63 -34.09
C ALA A 53 -20.86 -11.96 -34.23
N ASP A 54 -20.19 -13.09 -34.01
CA ASP A 54 -20.78 -14.44 -34.00
C ASP A 54 -21.32 -14.87 -32.62
N GLY A 55 -21.23 -13.97 -31.62
CA GLY A 55 -21.69 -14.20 -30.25
C GLY A 55 -20.68 -14.92 -29.35
N GLN A 56 -19.48 -15.21 -29.83
CA GLN A 56 -18.42 -15.69 -28.94
C GLN A 56 -18.00 -14.58 -27.98
N ARG A 57 -17.71 -14.93 -26.75
CA ARG A 57 -17.39 -13.99 -25.67
C ARG A 57 -16.12 -14.40 -24.95
N TRP A 58 -15.23 -13.44 -24.73
CA TRP A 58 -14.02 -13.57 -23.92
C TRP A 58 -14.06 -12.55 -22.80
N GLN A 59 -13.44 -12.93 -21.68
CA GLN A 59 -13.41 -12.13 -20.47
C GLN A 59 -12.00 -12.14 -19.92
N TYR A 60 -11.46 -10.96 -19.68
CA TYR A 60 -10.11 -10.75 -19.17
C TYR A 60 -10.17 -9.92 -17.90
N PHE A 61 -9.41 -10.31 -16.88
CA PHE A 61 -9.29 -9.58 -15.62
C PHE A 61 -7.90 -8.99 -15.48
N LEU A 62 -7.82 -7.69 -15.22
CA LEU A 62 -6.57 -6.95 -15.12
C LEU A 62 -5.66 -7.50 -14.00
N ARG A 63 -6.23 -7.86 -12.86
CA ARG A 63 -5.50 -8.46 -11.73
C ARG A 63 -4.76 -9.76 -12.08
N GLN A 64 -5.20 -10.49 -13.09
CA GLN A 64 -4.54 -11.71 -13.54
C GLN A 64 -3.20 -11.45 -14.20
N THR A 65 -2.94 -10.21 -14.58
CA THR A 65 -1.67 -9.76 -15.17
C THR A 65 -0.72 -9.14 -14.13
N GLY A 66 -1.12 -9.09 -12.86
CA GLY A 66 -0.35 -8.48 -11.78
C GLY A 66 -0.41 -6.96 -11.73
N VAL A 67 -1.29 -6.34 -12.52
CA VAL A 67 -1.53 -4.89 -12.45
C VAL A 67 -2.43 -4.58 -11.25
N ASP A 68 -1.97 -3.69 -10.42
CA ASP A 68 -2.65 -3.24 -9.20
C ASP A 68 -3.22 -1.83 -9.39
N ILE A 69 -4.54 -1.68 -9.23
CA ILE A 69 -5.24 -0.39 -9.34
C ILE A 69 -5.96 -0.10 -8.04
N SER A 70 -5.33 0.67 -7.15
CA SER A 70 -5.98 1.10 -5.90
C SER A 70 -6.88 2.31 -6.09
N TRP A 71 -6.43 3.25 -6.94
CA TRP A 71 -7.06 4.55 -7.13
C TRP A 71 -7.06 4.93 -8.59
N LEU A 72 -8.17 5.50 -9.06
CA LEU A 72 -8.23 6.24 -10.32
C LEU A 72 -8.69 7.67 -10.01
N PRO A 73 -7.77 8.63 -9.85
CA PRO A 73 -8.10 10.06 -9.81
C PRO A 73 -8.88 10.51 -11.04
N THR A 74 -9.57 11.64 -10.93
CA THR A 74 -10.15 12.32 -12.11
C THR A 74 -9.07 12.59 -13.14
N GLY A 75 -9.29 12.21 -14.39
CA GLY A 75 -8.29 12.39 -15.43
C GLY A 75 -8.53 11.52 -16.67
N ARG A 76 -7.59 11.60 -17.60
CA ARG A 76 -7.60 10.80 -18.83
C ARG A 76 -6.67 9.62 -18.68
N TYR A 77 -7.12 8.46 -19.17
CA TYR A 77 -6.42 7.19 -19.05
C TYR A 77 -6.34 6.50 -20.41
N ARG A 78 -5.24 5.76 -20.59
CA ARG A 78 -5.04 4.86 -21.72
C ARG A 78 -4.85 3.45 -21.18
N LEU A 79 -5.78 2.56 -21.51
CA LEU A 79 -5.71 1.13 -21.18
C LEU A 79 -5.23 0.36 -22.41
N GLU A 80 -4.00 -0.11 -22.38
CA GLU A 80 -3.46 -1.02 -23.37
C GLU A 80 -3.99 -2.42 -23.10
N THR A 81 -4.50 -3.08 -24.12
CA THR A 81 -5.27 -4.31 -23.96
C THR A 81 -4.47 -5.54 -24.37
N PRO A 82 -4.75 -6.73 -23.81
CA PRO A 82 -4.04 -7.95 -24.15
C PRO A 82 -4.33 -8.39 -25.57
N GLN A 83 -3.35 -9.03 -26.21
CA GLN A 83 -3.54 -9.64 -27.52
C GLN A 83 -4.56 -10.78 -27.48
N SER A 84 -5.48 -10.77 -28.42
CA SER A 84 -6.43 -11.86 -28.59
C SER A 84 -6.95 -11.95 -30.02
N SER A 85 -7.07 -13.16 -30.55
CA SER A 85 -7.71 -13.42 -31.84
C SER A 85 -9.21 -13.09 -31.87
N ALA A 86 -9.80 -12.86 -30.70
CA ALA A 86 -11.19 -12.45 -30.55
C ALA A 86 -11.48 -11.02 -31.02
N TRP A 87 -10.46 -10.20 -31.17
CA TRP A 87 -10.62 -8.80 -31.49
C TRP A 87 -10.67 -8.60 -32.98
N THR A 88 -11.85 -8.72 -33.55
CA THR A 88 -12.07 -8.54 -34.98
C THR A 88 -13.00 -7.36 -35.23
N ARG A 89 -12.99 -6.85 -36.44
CA ARG A 89 -13.95 -5.83 -36.85
C ARG A 89 -15.37 -6.25 -36.53
N GLY A 90 -16.11 -5.39 -35.87
CA GLY A 90 -17.49 -5.62 -35.47
C GLY A 90 -17.66 -6.21 -34.07
N SER A 91 -16.56 -6.62 -33.40
CA SER A 91 -16.60 -7.01 -32.00
C SER A 91 -16.95 -5.83 -31.11
N THR A 92 -17.64 -6.09 -30.02
CA THR A 92 -17.92 -5.10 -28.95
C THR A 92 -16.95 -5.30 -27.82
N LEU A 93 -16.27 -4.25 -27.40
CA LEU A 93 -15.46 -4.20 -26.20
C LEU A 93 -16.24 -3.52 -25.09
N THR A 94 -16.29 -4.14 -23.93
CA THR A 94 -16.86 -3.53 -22.73
C THR A 94 -15.82 -3.59 -21.60
N LEU A 95 -15.36 -2.42 -21.17
CA LEU A 95 -14.56 -2.26 -19.96
C LEU A 95 -15.50 -2.05 -18.77
N ILE A 96 -15.31 -2.82 -17.72
CA ILE A 96 -16.04 -2.69 -16.47
C ILE A 96 -15.00 -2.56 -15.36
N LEU A 97 -15.10 -1.50 -14.58
CA LEU A 97 -14.35 -1.34 -13.34
C LEU A 97 -15.22 -1.83 -12.18
N ARG A 98 -14.71 -2.76 -11.42
CA ARG A 98 -15.42 -3.35 -10.28
C ARG A 98 -14.64 -3.17 -8.99
N ASP A 99 -15.37 -3.11 -7.91
CA ASP A 99 -14.81 -3.27 -6.57
C ASP A 99 -14.27 -4.72 -6.43
N GLU A 100 -12.98 -4.85 -6.11
CA GLU A 100 -12.29 -6.14 -6.00
C GLU A 100 -12.81 -7.01 -4.84
N ALA A 101 -13.58 -6.44 -3.94
CA ALA A 101 -14.01 -7.08 -2.71
C ALA A 101 -14.77 -8.39 -2.88
N ASN A 102 -15.34 -8.66 -4.08
CA ASN A 102 -16.11 -9.87 -4.35
C ASN A 102 -15.95 -10.34 -5.79
N ALA A 103 -15.97 -11.65 -6.02
CA ALA A 103 -16.05 -12.25 -7.36
C ALA A 103 -17.31 -11.81 -8.16
N GLY A 104 -18.24 -11.10 -7.53
CA GLY A 104 -19.38 -10.42 -8.10
C GLY A 104 -19.40 -8.94 -7.72
N GLY A 105 -18.21 -8.33 -7.56
CA GLY A 105 -18.02 -6.98 -7.04
C GLY A 105 -18.88 -5.92 -7.70
N THR A 106 -19.23 -4.90 -6.93
CA THR A 106 -20.07 -3.79 -7.40
C THR A 106 -19.39 -3.08 -8.57
N GLU A 107 -20.13 -2.89 -9.64
CA GLU A 107 -19.69 -2.12 -10.80
C GLU A 107 -19.50 -0.65 -10.38
N ARG A 108 -18.31 -0.10 -10.66
CA ARG A 108 -17.95 1.29 -10.35
C ARG A 108 -17.88 2.16 -11.59
N GLY A 109 -17.66 1.58 -12.73
CA GLY A 109 -17.64 2.28 -14.01
C GLY A 109 -17.76 1.30 -15.16
N ARG A 110 -18.34 1.76 -16.25
CA ARG A 110 -18.52 0.99 -17.47
C ARG A 110 -18.37 1.87 -18.69
N LEU A 111 -17.69 1.36 -19.70
CA LEU A 111 -17.77 1.88 -21.05
C LEU A 111 -17.83 0.74 -22.07
N SER A 112 -18.44 1.00 -23.22
CA SER A 112 -18.48 0.04 -24.33
C SER A 112 -18.20 0.73 -25.63
N THR A 113 -17.49 0.06 -26.53
CA THR A 113 -17.25 0.51 -27.89
C THR A 113 -17.27 -0.64 -28.87
N ARG A 114 -17.51 -0.35 -30.15
CA ARG A 114 -17.47 -1.33 -31.22
C ARG A 114 -16.21 -1.15 -32.03
N LEU A 115 -15.53 -2.23 -32.35
CA LEU A 115 -14.33 -2.20 -33.19
C LEU A 115 -14.69 -1.93 -34.63
N GLU A 116 -14.18 -0.86 -35.19
CA GLU A 116 -14.36 -0.52 -36.59
C GLU A 116 -13.36 -1.22 -37.54
N ALA A 117 -12.23 -1.68 -36.94
CA ALA A 117 -11.17 -2.41 -37.63
C ALA A 117 -10.67 -3.56 -36.78
N THR A 118 -10.05 -4.58 -37.40
CA THR A 118 -9.30 -5.60 -36.67
C THR A 118 -7.95 -4.99 -36.24
N PRO A 119 -7.62 -4.98 -34.94
CA PRO A 119 -6.37 -4.41 -34.46
C PRO A 119 -5.14 -5.14 -35.00
N ALA A 120 -4.09 -4.40 -35.26
CA ALA A 120 -2.76 -4.96 -35.48
C ALA A 120 -2.08 -5.11 -34.11
N TRP A 121 -1.72 -6.34 -33.74
CA TRP A 121 -1.22 -6.62 -32.41
C TRP A 121 0.30 -6.71 -32.35
N ASP A 122 0.81 -6.14 -31.28
CA ASP A 122 2.07 -6.47 -30.67
C ASP A 122 1.76 -7.24 -29.36
N SER A 123 2.53 -8.27 -28.99
CA SER A 123 2.24 -9.06 -27.80
C SER A 123 2.55 -8.24 -26.53
N ARG A 124 1.54 -7.82 -25.83
CA ARG A 124 1.65 -7.03 -24.60
C ARG A 124 0.65 -7.47 -23.57
N ASP A 125 1.05 -7.28 -22.34
CA ASP A 125 0.16 -7.36 -21.20
C ASP A 125 -0.72 -6.10 -21.10
N TRP A 126 -1.68 -6.15 -20.20
CA TRP A 126 -2.47 -4.98 -19.87
C TRP A 126 -1.60 -3.89 -19.27
N ARG A 127 -1.85 -2.64 -19.70
CA ARG A 127 -1.27 -1.46 -19.08
C ARG A 127 -2.31 -0.37 -18.98
N LEU A 128 -2.39 0.27 -17.82
CA LEU A 128 -3.21 1.46 -17.61
C LEU A 128 -2.27 2.65 -17.39
N ASN A 129 -2.40 3.67 -18.22
CA ASN A 129 -1.59 4.87 -18.17
C ASN A 129 -2.45 6.10 -17.87
N SER A 130 -1.89 7.04 -17.11
CA SER A 130 -2.45 8.38 -16.97
C SER A 130 -1.85 9.32 -17.99
N ASP A 131 -2.67 10.09 -18.68
CA ASP A 131 -2.21 11.14 -19.61
C ASP A 131 -1.41 12.24 -18.91
N ALA A 132 -1.70 12.50 -17.63
CA ALA A 132 -1.06 13.58 -16.90
C ALA A 132 0.45 13.38 -16.76
N ASP A 133 0.89 12.12 -16.63
CA ASP A 133 2.27 11.78 -16.30
C ASP A 133 2.90 10.80 -17.29
N SER A 134 2.16 10.30 -18.28
CA SER A 134 2.60 9.28 -19.26
C SER A 134 3.17 8.02 -18.62
N VAL A 135 2.77 7.71 -17.38
CA VAL A 135 3.33 6.62 -16.57
C VAL A 135 2.35 5.46 -16.54
N ALA A 136 2.84 4.26 -16.86
CA ALA A 136 2.04 3.04 -16.74
C ALA A 136 1.67 2.76 -15.29
N VAL A 137 0.40 2.43 -15.02
CA VAL A 137 -0.05 2.12 -13.64
C VAL A 137 0.70 0.93 -13.05
N SER A 138 1.10 -0.05 -13.87
CA SER A 138 1.97 -1.15 -13.46
C SER A 138 3.37 -0.70 -12.99
N GLU A 139 3.84 0.44 -13.46
CA GLU A 139 5.11 1.05 -13.05
C GLU A 139 4.93 1.96 -11.83
N LEU A 140 3.73 2.44 -11.59
CA LEU A 140 3.43 3.39 -10.53
C LEU A 140 3.57 2.78 -9.12
N SER A 141 3.33 1.49 -8.95
CA SER A 141 3.55 0.81 -7.66
C SER A 141 5.03 0.75 -7.26
N TRP A 142 5.95 0.95 -8.23
CA TRP A 142 7.40 0.84 -8.03
C TRP A 142 8.18 2.08 -8.48
N ALA A 143 7.53 3.04 -9.13
CA ALA A 143 8.18 4.28 -9.55
C ALA A 143 8.43 5.21 -8.36
N ARG A 144 9.51 4.95 -7.65
CA ARG A 144 9.99 5.75 -6.51
C ARG A 144 10.38 7.18 -6.86
N GLN A 145 10.10 7.62 -8.08
CA GLN A 145 10.51 8.93 -8.61
C GLN A 145 9.34 9.87 -8.87
N ASP A 146 8.10 9.41 -8.77
CA ASP A 146 6.93 10.25 -8.87
C ASP A 146 6.33 10.58 -7.50
N ASN A 147 5.72 11.75 -7.37
CA ASN A 147 5.08 12.19 -6.13
C ASN A 147 3.92 11.26 -5.70
N ASN A 148 3.44 10.42 -6.60
CA ASN A 148 2.37 9.47 -6.35
C ASN A 148 2.87 8.18 -5.69
N TRP A 149 4.16 7.85 -5.76
CA TRP A 149 4.69 6.62 -5.19
C TRP A 149 4.38 6.49 -3.71
N PHE A 150 4.64 7.53 -2.93
CA PHE A 150 4.48 7.51 -1.49
C PHE A 150 3.03 7.22 -1.07
N PHE A 151 2.06 7.92 -1.67
CA PHE A 151 0.64 7.67 -1.43
C PHE A 151 0.26 6.22 -1.75
N ARG A 152 0.66 5.72 -2.91
CA ARG A 152 0.32 4.36 -3.35
C ARG A 152 0.96 3.29 -2.50
N HIS A 153 2.19 3.52 -2.03
CA HIS A 153 2.86 2.59 -1.13
C HIS A 153 2.04 2.38 0.15
N PHE A 154 1.57 3.45 0.77
CA PHE A 154 0.80 3.35 2.02
C PHE A 154 -0.66 2.96 1.78
N ASP A 155 -1.27 3.28 0.64
CA ASP A 155 -2.56 2.71 0.27
C ASP A 155 -2.45 1.20 -0.03
N HIS A 156 -1.37 0.76 -0.66
CA HIS A 156 -1.07 -0.66 -0.81
C HIS A 156 -0.90 -1.36 0.54
N ALA A 157 -0.33 -0.69 1.54
CA ALA A 157 -0.27 -1.21 2.91
C ALA A 157 -1.67 -1.52 3.46
N ALA A 158 -2.62 -0.58 3.32
CA ALA A 158 -4.01 -0.81 3.73
C ALA A 158 -4.62 -2.05 3.06
N ARG A 159 -4.43 -2.20 1.75
CA ARG A 159 -4.91 -3.36 0.99
C ARG A 159 -4.27 -4.67 1.46
N THR A 160 -2.97 -4.66 1.66
CA THR A 160 -2.22 -5.82 2.17
C THR A 160 -2.75 -6.26 3.53
N ILE A 161 -2.96 -5.32 4.46
CA ILE A 161 -3.55 -5.58 5.77
C ILE A 161 -4.93 -6.22 5.62
N ILE A 162 -5.82 -5.59 4.84
CA ILE A 162 -7.20 -6.02 4.70
C ILE A 162 -7.32 -7.38 4.03
N HIS A 163 -6.67 -7.57 2.88
CA HIS A 163 -6.93 -8.73 2.01
C HIS A 163 -6.03 -9.91 2.32
N MET A 164 -4.74 -9.68 2.57
CA MET A 164 -3.80 -10.79 2.78
C MET A 164 -3.81 -11.27 4.23
N PHE A 165 -3.80 -10.34 5.19
CA PHE A 165 -3.64 -10.71 6.60
C PHE A 165 -4.97 -10.85 7.32
N PHE A 166 -5.80 -9.85 7.37
CA PHE A 166 -7.10 -9.95 8.03
C PHE A 166 -8.13 -10.72 7.22
N GLN A 167 -8.02 -10.76 5.87
CA GLN A 167 -9.04 -11.37 4.99
C GLN A 167 -10.44 -10.84 5.29
N ARG A 168 -10.55 -9.52 5.48
CA ARG A 168 -11.76 -8.80 5.85
C ARG A 168 -12.38 -9.27 7.17
N ASP A 169 -11.58 -9.71 8.13
CA ASP A 169 -12.02 -10.08 9.48
C ASP A 169 -12.81 -8.92 10.12
N GLU A 170 -13.91 -9.25 10.79
CA GLU A 170 -14.81 -8.27 11.41
C GLU A 170 -14.13 -7.41 12.50
N ARG A 171 -13.00 -7.88 13.06
CA ARG A 171 -12.21 -7.10 14.03
C ARG A 171 -11.68 -5.79 13.44
N LEU A 172 -11.47 -5.72 12.10
CA LEU A 172 -11.15 -4.45 11.43
C LEU A 172 -12.35 -3.50 11.29
N LYS A 173 -13.57 -3.95 11.59
CA LYS A 173 -14.76 -3.10 11.64
C LYS A 173 -15.10 -2.61 13.04
N GLY A 174 -14.43 -3.14 14.05
CA GLY A 174 -14.59 -2.71 15.44
C GLY A 174 -13.74 -1.49 15.78
N ARG A 175 -13.11 -1.53 16.96
CA ARG A 175 -12.20 -0.48 17.45
C ARG A 175 -10.78 -0.84 17.07
N VAL A 176 -10.16 -0.04 16.22
CA VAL A 176 -8.83 -0.26 15.64
C VAL A 176 -7.88 0.84 16.07
N LEU A 177 -6.65 0.48 16.42
CA LEU A 177 -5.54 1.39 16.69
C LEU A 177 -4.43 1.16 15.67
N ASP A 178 -3.90 2.22 15.08
CA ASP A 178 -2.65 2.16 14.30
C ASP A 178 -1.53 2.88 15.05
N VAL A 179 -0.48 2.13 15.40
CA VAL A 179 0.68 2.62 16.17
C VAL A 179 1.80 2.99 15.23
N GLY A 180 2.07 4.29 15.14
CA GLY A 180 2.99 4.89 14.18
C GLY A 180 2.34 5.12 12.81
N CYS A 181 1.17 5.76 12.81
CA CYS A 181 0.35 5.98 11.61
C CYS A 181 0.99 6.93 10.57
N GLY A 182 2.07 7.63 10.92
CA GLY A 182 2.76 8.54 10.02
C GLY A 182 1.83 9.61 9.44
N ASP A 183 1.71 9.64 8.10
CA ASP A 183 0.84 10.60 7.40
C ASP A 183 -0.64 10.17 7.34
N GLY A 184 -1.01 9.03 7.91
CA GLY A 184 -2.41 8.57 8.01
C GLY A 184 -2.99 8.01 6.71
N ILE A 185 -2.18 7.75 5.68
CA ILE A 185 -2.65 7.26 4.38
C ILE A 185 -3.17 5.82 4.50
N THR A 186 -2.46 4.97 5.24
CA THR A 186 -2.87 3.58 5.52
C THR A 186 -4.20 3.55 6.26
N ASP A 187 -4.35 4.40 7.29
CA ASP A 187 -5.59 4.54 8.07
C ASP A 187 -6.75 4.99 7.20
N LEU A 188 -6.54 6.01 6.35
CA LEU A 188 -7.54 6.45 5.40
C LEU A 188 -7.97 5.30 4.48
N GLY A 189 -7.00 4.56 3.94
CA GLY A 189 -7.24 3.39 3.09
C GLY A 189 -8.09 2.31 3.79
N ILE A 190 -7.82 2.03 5.06
CA ILE A 190 -8.60 1.08 5.88
C ILE A 190 -9.98 1.64 6.20
N ALA A 191 -10.08 2.91 6.63
CA ALA A 191 -11.35 3.54 6.98
C ALA A 191 -12.34 3.52 5.82
N LEU A 192 -11.88 3.84 4.61
CA LEU A 192 -12.73 3.85 3.42
C LEU A 192 -13.20 2.46 2.98
N ARG A 193 -12.38 1.42 3.21
CA ARG A 193 -12.68 0.04 2.76
C ARG A 193 -13.42 -0.80 3.78
N MET A 194 -13.10 -0.63 5.06
CA MET A 194 -13.64 -1.46 6.15
C MET A 194 -14.71 -0.76 6.97
N GLN A 195 -14.69 0.59 7.02
CA GLN A 195 -15.63 1.41 7.77
C GLN A 195 -15.71 0.99 9.25
N PRO A 196 -14.59 1.02 9.98
CA PRO A 196 -14.54 0.63 11.38
C PRO A 196 -15.45 1.52 12.24
N GLU A 197 -15.92 0.97 13.36
CA GLU A 197 -16.62 1.76 14.39
C GLU A 197 -15.73 2.92 14.86
N GLN A 198 -14.44 2.62 15.07
CA GLN A 198 -13.41 3.57 15.39
C GLN A 198 -12.06 3.12 14.84
N LEU A 199 -11.35 4.01 14.17
CA LEU A 199 -9.93 3.86 13.82
C LEU A 199 -9.18 5.08 14.32
N ILE A 200 -8.23 4.84 15.22
CA ILE A 200 -7.36 5.89 15.77
C ILE A 200 -5.94 5.64 15.29
N GLY A 201 -5.40 6.56 14.50
CA GLY A 201 -3.97 6.59 14.19
C GLY A 201 -3.21 7.40 15.24
N VAL A 202 -2.11 6.84 15.76
CA VAL A 202 -1.23 7.56 16.71
C VAL A 202 0.17 7.70 16.18
N ASP A 203 0.74 8.90 16.29
CA ASP A 203 2.10 9.20 15.91
C ASP A 203 2.62 10.43 16.68
N PRO A 204 3.79 10.37 17.34
CA PRO A 204 4.32 11.50 18.11
C PRO A 204 4.75 12.67 17.23
N PHE A 205 5.05 12.43 15.94
CA PHE A 205 5.50 13.46 14.99
C PHE A 205 4.35 14.13 14.23
N ARG A 206 3.10 13.61 14.37
CA ARG A 206 1.87 14.19 13.84
C ARG A 206 1.88 14.36 12.31
N GLY A 207 2.53 13.45 11.58
CA GLY A 207 2.56 13.47 10.11
C GLY A 207 1.17 13.51 9.48
N TYR A 208 0.17 12.90 10.12
CA TYR A 208 -1.23 12.87 9.71
C TYR A 208 -1.88 14.27 9.55
N GLU A 209 -1.30 15.34 10.13
CA GLU A 209 -1.78 16.70 9.91
C GLU A 209 -1.64 17.14 8.44
N ARG A 210 -0.77 16.48 7.67
CA ARG A 210 -0.58 16.71 6.23
C ARG A 210 -1.55 15.92 5.35
N LEU A 211 -2.34 15.00 5.90
CA LEU A 211 -3.19 14.09 5.11
C LEU A 211 -4.11 14.85 4.14
N GLY A 212 -4.70 15.97 4.57
CA GLY A 212 -5.52 16.80 3.71
C GLY A 212 -4.77 17.42 2.53
N GLN A 213 -3.51 17.84 2.75
CA GLN A 213 -2.64 18.33 1.67
C GLN A 213 -2.30 17.20 0.70
N ILE A 214 -1.92 16.02 1.21
CA ILE A 214 -1.61 14.83 0.41
C ILE A 214 -2.81 14.46 -0.46
N CYS A 215 -4.03 14.43 0.08
CA CYS A 215 -5.24 14.18 -0.70
C CYS A 215 -5.40 15.17 -1.85
N ARG A 216 -5.17 16.47 -1.61
CA ARG A 216 -5.24 17.50 -2.68
C ARG A 216 -4.20 17.28 -3.77
N GLU A 217 -2.97 16.98 -3.40
CA GLU A 217 -1.86 16.74 -4.34
C GLU A 217 -2.13 15.53 -5.23
N HIS A 218 -2.86 14.54 -4.71
CA HIS A 218 -3.27 13.35 -5.44
C HIS A 218 -4.68 13.44 -6.06
N HIS A 219 -5.23 14.66 -6.18
CA HIS A 219 -6.56 14.91 -6.75
C HIS A 219 -7.70 14.13 -6.08
N LEU A 220 -7.53 13.79 -4.81
CA LEU A 220 -8.55 13.13 -4.01
C LEU A 220 -9.43 14.17 -3.31
N PRO A 221 -10.74 13.92 -3.19
CA PRO A 221 -11.61 14.80 -2.43
C PRO A 221 -11.14 14.89 -0.96
N GLU A 222 -10.82 16.08 -0.49
CA GLU A 222 -10.41 16.31 0.91
C GLU A 222 -11.49 15.84 1.91
N ALA A 223 -12.76 15.81 1.48
CA ALA A 223 -13.85 15.29 2.29
C ALA A 223 -13.68 13.81 2.69
N LEU A 224 -12.82 13.03 1.99
CA LEU A 224 -12.52 11.65 2.36
C LEU A 224 -11.84 11.52 3.72
N ILE A 225 -11.07 12.52 4.14
CA ILE A 225 -10.42 12.51 5.47
C ILE A 225 -11.43 12.63 6.62
N GLN A 226 -12.67 13.01 6.32
CA GLN A 226 -13.78 13.02 7.26
C GLN A 226 -14.50 11.66 7.34
N ALA A 227 -13.81 10.57 6.93
CA ALA A 227 -14.39 9.23 7.01
C ALA A 227 -14.90 8.96 8.43
N PRO A 228 -16.15 8.49 8.58
CA PRO A 228 -16.70 8.20 9.89
C PRO A 228 -15.82 7.22 10.67
N GLY A 229 -15.59 7.51 11.94
CA GLY A 229 -14.77 6.67 12.81
C GLY A 229 -13.26 6.90 12.72
N LEU A 230 -12.74 7.61 11.70
CA LEU A 230 -11.33 7.93 11.56
C LEU A 230 -10.94 9.14 12.39
N SER A 231 -9.88 9.00 13.19
CA SER A 231 -9.31 10.10 13.96
C SER A 231 -7.82 9.89 14.19
N PHE A 232 -7.11 10.96 14.52
CA PHE A 232 -5.68 10.94 14.79
C PHE A 232 -5.34 11.69 16.06
N GLN A 233 -4.32 11.22 16.79
CA GLN A 233 -3.78 11.94 17.93
C GLN A 233 -2.28 11.70 18.09
N ALA A 234 -1.60 12.65 18.76
CA ALA A 234 -0.23 12.44 19.18
C ALA A 234 -0.21 11.52 20.40
N ASP A 235 0.61 10.45 20.35
CA ASP A 235 0.78 9.53 21.47
C ASP A 235 2.17 8.88 21.40
N ASP A 236 2.64 8.34 22.52
CA ASP A 236 3.88 7.58 22.62
C ASP A 236 3.58 6.08 22.67
N ALA A 237 4.08 5.33 21.71
CA ALA A 237 3.91 3.87 21.68
C ALA A 237 4.41 3.16 22.94
N ASN A 238 5.37 3.73 23.67
CA ASN A 238 5.88 3.19 24.94
C ASN A 238 4.96 3.47 26.13
N ALA A 239 3.96 4.34 26.01
CA ALA A 239 3.05 4.73 27.08
C ALA A 239 1.71 5.19 26.48
N LEU A 240 1.01 4.28 25.82
CA LEU A 240 -0.25 4.57 25.13
C LEU A 240 -1.33 5.08 26.12
N SER A 241 -1.97 6.18 25.77
CA SER A 241 -2.98 6.85 26.60
C SER A 241 -4.33 6.14 26.67
N PHE A 242 -4.43 4.91 26.18
CA PHE A 242 -5.65 4.10 26.13
C PHE A 242 -5.78 3.13 27.30
N GLU A 243 -7.02 2.70 27.56
CA GLU A 243 -7.32 1.71 28.58
C GLU A 243 -6.91 0.29 28.14
N ASP A 244 -6.79 -0.61 29.11
CA ASP A 244 -6.57 -2.03 28.87
C ASP A 244 -7.75 -2.62 28.05
N ASN A 245 -7.45 -3.51 27.11
CA ASN A 245 -8.46 -4.25 26.33
C ASN A 245 -9.40 -3.36 25.51
N GLN A 246 -8.94 -2.20 25.12
CA GLN A 246 -9.77 -1.21 24.44
C GLN A 246 -10.03 -1.54 22.96
N PHE A 247 -9.11 -2.25 22.28
CA PHE A 247 -9.14 -2.41 20.82
C PHE A 247 -9.35 -3.86 20.39
N ASP A 248 -10.10 -4.03 19.29
CA ASP A 248 -10.32 -5.29 18.59
C ASP A 248 -9.13 -5.68 17.71
N ALA A 249 -8.47 -4.67 17.14
CA ALA A 249 -7.27 -4.82 16.34
C ALA A 249 -6.27 -3.69 16.60
N VAL A 250 -4.98 -4.01 16.53
CA VAL A 250 -3.88 -3.04 16.55
C VAL A 250 -3.02 -3.29 15.31
N LEU A 251 -2.59 -2.22 14.68
CA LEU A 251 -1.76 -2.21 13.48
C LEU A 251 -0.44 -1.49 13.76
N SER A 252 0.63 -1.89 13.06
CA SER A 252 1.88 -1.13 13.00
C SER A 252 2.61 -1.47 11.70
N TRP A 253 2.76 -0.49 10.83
CA TRP A 253 3.45 -0.64 9.55
C TRP A 253 4.67 0.27 9.48
N GLY A 254 5.89 -0.31 9.44
CA GLY A 254 7.13 0.44 9.30
C GLY A 254 7.40 1.43 10.43
N SER A 255 7.08 1.05 11.68
CA SER A 255 7.15 1.98 12.82
C SER A 255 7.93 1.43 14.01
N LEU A 256 7.88 0.12 14.26
CA LEU A 256 8.51 -0.49 15.44
C LEU A 256 10.03 -0.32 15.44
N GLU A 257 10.64 -0.28 14.27
CA GLU A 257 12.07 -0.01 14.10
C GLU A 257 12.48 1.41 14.49
N HIS A 258 11.53 2.35 14.52
CA HIS A 258 11.77 3.76 14.85
C HIS A 258 11.45 4.13 16.30
N ILE A 259 10.94 3.20 17.11
CA ILE A 259 10.55 3.52 18.48
C ILE A 259 11.80 3.77 19.34
N ALA A 260 11.85 4.93 19.95
CA ALA A 260 12.99 5.35 20.77
C ALA A 260 13.16 4.44 22.01
N GLY A 261 14.38 3.99 22.25
CA GLY A 261 14.72 3.17 23.40
C GLY A 261 14.44 1.69 23.27
N GLY A 262 14.00 1.24 22.12
CA GLY A 262 13.63 -0.15 21.84
C GLY A 262 12.12 -0.33 21.67
N TYR A 263 11.72 -1.38 20.97
CA TYR A 263 10.30 -1.63 20.69
C TYR A 263 9.59 -2.55 21.69
N ASP A 264 10.30 -3.16 22.61
CA ASP A 264 9.77 -4.16 23.56
C ASP A 264 8.75 -3.55 24.54
N GLN A 265 8.92 -2.27 24.97
CA GLN A 265 7.91 -1.61 25.79
C GLN A 265 6.65 -1.27 24.96
N ALA A 266 6.81 -0.82 23.74
CA ALA A 266 5.67 -0.60 22.85
C ALA A 266 4.89 -1.89 22.58
N MET A 267 5.57 -3.02 22.41
CA MET A 267 4.92 -4.33 22.27
C MET A 267 4.11 -4.72 23.51
N ARG A 268 4.60 -4.39 24.74
CA ARG A 268 3.83 -4.57 25.98
C ARG A 268 2.57 -3.68 26.01
N GLU A 269 2.70 -2.43 25.58
CA GLU A 269 1.57 -1.50 25.49
C GLU A 269 0.55 -1.94 24.43
N ILE A 270 1.00 -2.35 23.26
CA ILE A 270 0.15 -2.93 22.22
C ILE A 270 -0.65 -4.11 22.76
N ARG A 271 0.03 -5.05 23.44
CA ARG A 271 -0.64 -6.19 24.09
C ARG A 271 -1.62 -5.74 25.18
N ARG A 272 -1.29 -4.71 25.94
CA ARG A 272 -2.13 -4.19 27.03
C ARG A 272 -3.46 -3.66 26.49
N VAL A 273 -3.39 -2.80 25.48
CA VAL A 273 -4.58 -2.13 24.90
C VAL A 273 -5.42 -3.06 24.02
N LEU A 274 -4.81 -4.12 23.48
CA LEU A 274 -5.49 -5.11 22.66
C LEU A 274 -6.29 -6.09 23.56
N ARG A 275 -7.58 -6.27 23.30
CA ARG A 275 -8.43 -7.20 24.07
C ARG A 275 -8.00 -8.67 23.90
N PRO A 276 -8.41 -9.57 24.81
CA PRO A 276 -8.29 -11.01 24.60
C PRO A 276 -8.91 -11.41 23.25
N GLY A 277 -8.21 -12.24 22.46
CA GLY A 277 -8.63 -12.63 21.10
C GLY A 277 -8.59 -11.52 20.06
N GLY A 278 -8.10 -10.32 20.40
CA GLY A 278 -7.86 -9.25 19.46
C GLY A 278 -6.67 -9.55 18.54
N LEU A 279 -6.59 -8.88 17.37
CA LEU A 279 -5.53 -9.12 16.38
C LEU A 279 -4.51 -8.00 16.35
N PHE A 280 -3.25 -8.36 16.31
CA PHE A 280 -2.13 -7.46 16.10
C PHE A 280 -1.46 -7.74 14.74
N PHE A 281 -1.43 -6.74 13.87
CA PHE A 281 -0.65 -6.79 12.64
C PHE A 281 0.63 -5.97 12.79
N ALA A 282 1.76 -6.54 12.39
CA ALA A 282 3.06 -5.89 12.36
C ALA A 282 3.78 -6.08 11.04
N HIS A 283 4.41 -5.01 10.55
CA HIS A 283 5.38 -5.01 9.48
C HIS A 283 6.59 -4.17 9.91
N PRO A 284 7.50 -4.73 10.75
CA PRO A 284 8.70 -4.02 11.19
C PRO A 284 9.79 -4.02 10.10
N GLY A 285 10.58 -2.96 10.04
CA GLY A 285 11.79 -2.91 9.23
C GLY A 285 12.86 -3.88 9.73
N LEU A 286 13.34 -4.79 8.89
CA LEU A 286 14.43 -5.72 9.21
C LEU A 286 15.78 -5.05 8.99
N PHE A 287 16.45 -4.65 10.06
CA PHE A 287 17.68 -3.84 10.02
C PHE A 287 18.80 -4.43 9.15
N TYR A 288 18.98 -5.75 9.21
CA TYR A 288 20.07 -6.45 8.50
C TYR A 288 19.71 -6.87 7.07
N GLY A 289 18.46 -6.65 6.66
CA GLY A 289 18.00 -6.88 5.30
C GLY A 289 18.29 -5.72 4.36
N SER A 290 17.86 -5.85 3.13
CA SER A 290 18.12 -4.87 2.07
C SER A 290 17.34 -3.56 2.21
N VAL A 291 16.23 -3.55 2.95
CA VAL A 291 15.25 -2.44 2.98
C VAL A 291 15.21 -1.73 4.33
N GLY A 292 15.19 -2.46 5.43
CA GLY A 292 14.89 -1.92 6.77
C GLY A 292 15.98 -1.04 7.39
N ASN A 293 17.13 -0.86 6.73
CA ASN A 293 18.18 0.05 7.19
C ASN A 293 18.00 1.51 6.72
N HIS A 294 17.04 1.78 5.83
CA HIS A 294 16.71 3.12 5.30
C HIS A 294 17.87 3.88 4.65
N LEU A 295 18.85 3.18 4.09
CA LEU A 295 19.99 3.78 3.38
C LEU A 295 19.94 3.58 1.85
N GLY A 296 18.90 2.92 1.35
CA GLY A 296 18.67 2.72 -0.07
C GLY A 296 18.55 4.01 -0.87
N GLU A 297 18.21 5.13 -0.21
CA GLU A 297 18.17 6.47 -0.79
C GLU A 297 19.55 6.97 -1.21
N PHE A 298 20.60 6.50 -0.56
CA PHE A 298 21.99 6.97 -0.78
C PHE A 298 22.84 5.97 -1.56
N PHE A 299 22.61 4.67 -1.40
CA PHE A 299 23.52 3.63 -1.87
C PHE A 299 22.81 2.58 -2.73
N ASP A 300 23.53 2.07 -3.75
CA ASP A 300 23.09 0.93 -4.55
C ASP A 300 23.31 -0.39 -3.83
N ASP A 301 24.30 -0.45 -2.93
CA ASP A 301 24.57 -1.64 -2.11
C ASP A 301 23.67 -1.61 -0.87
N PRO A 302 22.65 -2.47 -0.79
CA PRO A 302 21.71 -2.48 0.33
C PRO A 302 22.35 -2.84 1.67
N TRP A 303 23.50 -3.52 1.67
CA TRP A 303 24.21 -3.96 2.87
C TRP A 303 25.46 -3.12 3.19
N ILE A 304 25.60 -1.94 2.60
CA ILE A 304 26.75 -1.06 2.82
C ILE A 304 27.01 -0.78 4.31
N HIS A 305 25.93 -0.67 5.10
CA HIS A 305 25.99 -0.42 6.54
C HIS A 305 26.63 -1.56 7.35
N LEU A 306 26.76 -2.76 6.77
CA LEU A 306 27.40 -3.93 7.35
C LEU A 306 28.81 -4.15 6.79
N LYS A 307 29.19 -3.45 5.71
CA LYS A 307 30.47 -3.66 4.98
C LYS A 307 31.53 -2.62 5.28
N ILE A 308 31.16 -1.43 5.69
CA ILE A 308 32.10 -0.35 6.03
C ILE A 308 31.93 0.10 7.47
N ASP A 309 32.95 0.76 8.01
CA ASP A 309 32.86 1.28 9.36
C ASP A 309 31.86 2.43 9.48
N ARG A 310 31.38 2.66 10.72
CA ARG A 310 30.31 3.63 11.00
C ARG A 310 30.71 5.08 10.66
N ASP A 311 31.98 5.45 10.84
CA ASP A 311 32.44 6.81 10.59
C ASP A 311 32.53 7.07 9.08
N GLU A 312 33.01 6.10 8.32
CA GLU A 312 32.99 6.16 6.85
C GLU A 312 31.55 6.22 6.31
N LEU A 313 30.65 5.37 6.82
CA LEU A 313 29.23 5.37 6.44
C LEU A 313 28.61 6.74 6.69
N LYS A 314 28.86 7.33 7.89
CA LYS A 314 28.40 8.66 8.25
C LYS A 314 28.89 9.74 7.28
N GLN A 315 30.17 9.73 6.97
CA GLN A 315 30.75 10.69 6.03
C GLN A 315 30.11 10.60 4.65
N ARG A 316 29.88 9.37 4.15
CA ARG A 316 29.25 9.14 2.85
C ARG A 316 27.79 9.62 2.83
N VAL A 317 27.00 9.34 3.87
CA VAL A 317 25.62 9.82 3.99
C VAL A 317 25.59 11.35 4.03
N LEU A 318 26.39 11.97 4.91
CA LEU A 318 26.38 13.44 5.07
C LEU A 318 26.91 14.19 3.83
N ALA A 319 27.78 13.58 3.04
CA ALA A 319 28.27 14.15 1.77
C ALA A 319 27.33 13.87 0.59
N GLY A 320 26.43 12.91 0.73
CA GLY A 320 25.48 12.50 -0.30
C GLY A 320 24.22 13.33 -0.31
N ARG A 321 23.40 13.12 -1.35
CA ARG A 321 22.01 13.55 -1.40
C ARG A 321 21.12 12.32 -1.58
N PRO A 322 19.93 12.27 -0.96
CA PRO A 322 18.99 11.21 -1.24
C PRO A 322 18.60 11.23 -2.72
N ARG A 323 18.54 10.07 -3.35
CA ARG A 323 18.21 9.92 -4.78
C ARG A 323 16.73 10.07 -5.06
N TYR A 324 15.92 9.84 -4.04
CA TYR A 324 14.46 9.98 -4.07
C TYR A 324 13.96 10.39 -2.68
N MET A 325 12.76 10.90 -2.63
CA MET A 325 12.10 11.29 -1.39
C MET A 325 11.38 10.08 -0.81
N ASP A 326 11.57 9.82 0.48
CA ASP A 326 10.86 8.77 1.22
C ASP A 326 9.58 9.29 1.90
N ARG A 327 9.31 10.58 1.78
CA ARG A 327 8.12 11.24 2.31
C ARG A 327 7.42 12.08 1.25
N ALA A 328 6.10 12.15 1.32
CA ALA A 328 5.30 12.88 0.36
C ALA A 328 5.73 14.34 0.21
N GLY A 329 6.44 14.63 -0.88
CA GLY A 329 6.79 16.00 -1.27
C GLY A 329 7.86 16.69 -0.44
N GLU A 330 8.51 16.02 0.52
CA GLU A 330 9.54 16.64 1.38
C GLU A 330 10.92 16.01 1.16
N GLU A 331 11.86 16.85 0.77
CA GLU A 331 13.29 16.50 0.76
C GLU A 331 13.87 16.77 2.15
N SER A 332 14.24 15.72 2.89
CA SER A 332 14.89 15.87 4.19
C SER A 332 16.40 16.04 4.04
N PRO A 333 17.06 16.81 4.91
CA PRO A 333 18.52 16.92 4.93
C PRO A 333 19.19 15.57 5.20
N SER A 334 20.35 15.31 4.60
CA SER A 334 21.13 14.06 4.81
C SER A 334 21.47 13.80 6.29
N ALA A 335 21.55 14.85 7.11
CA ALA A 335 21.75 14.74 8.55
C ALA A 335 20.56 14.09 9.28
N ASP A 336 19.33 14.30 8.80
CA ASP A 336 18.15 13.66 9.37
C ASP A 336 18.12 12.17 9.02
N TYR A 337 18.45 11.78 7.77
CA TYR A 337 18.62 10.38 7.40
C TYR A 337 19.66 9.67 8.26
N TRP A 338 20.81 10.31 8.50
CA TRP A 338 21.82 9.76 9.41
C TRP A 338 21.29 9.57 10.83
N ARG A 339 20.55 10.53 11.35
CA ARG A 339 19.92 10.43 12.68
C ARG A 339 18.94 9.27 12.70
N TRP A 340 18.00 9.20 11.77
CA TRP A 340 17.02 8.11 11.69
C TRP A 340 17.70 6.74 11.61
N TYR A 341 18.69 6.57 10.73
CA TYR A 341 19.46 5.34 10.68
C TYR A 341 20.07 4.95 12.04
N THR A 342 20.63 5.90 12.76
CA THR A 342 21.31 5.63 14.04
C THR A 342 20.36 5.34 15.20
N GLU A 343 19.09 5.70 15.04
CA GLU A 343 18.00 5.50 16.01
C GLU A 343 17.21 4.21 15.73
N LEU A 344 17.48 3.51 14.60
CA LEU A 344 16.78 2.29 14.27
C LEU A 344 17.01 1.17 15.29
N ASN A 345 15.95 0.48 15.66
CA ASN A 345 16.01 -0.77 16.38
C ASN A 345 16.50 -1.89 15.45
N PRO A 346 17.53 -2.67 15.84
CA PRO A 346 18.09 -3.72 14.99
C PRO A 346 17.22 -4.99 15.01
N ILE A 347 16.00 -4.89 14.46
CA ILE A 347 15.03 -5.98 14.46
C ILE A 347 15.49 -7.10 13.52
N THR A 348 15.40 -8.35 14.01
CA THR A 348 15.50 -9.58 13.23
C THR A 348 14.23 -10.39 13.37
N VAL A 349 13.96 -11.31 12.43
CA VAL A 349 12.78 -12.19 12.49
C VAL A 349 12.77 -13.00 13.78
N GLU A 350 13.89 -13.62 14.15
CA GLU A 350 14.01 -14.45 15.34
C GLU A 350 13.90 -13.62 16.64
N GLY A 351 14.40 -12.38 16.63
CA GLY A 351 14.26 -11.45 17.76
C GLY A 351 12.81 -11.06 17.95
N PHE A 352 12.14 -10.69 16.88
CA PHE A 352 10.74 -10.30 16.89
C PHE A 352 9.82 -11.45 17.30
N GLU A 353 10.05 -12.66 16.78
CA GLU A 353 9.30 -13.86 17.18
C GLU A 353 9.43 -14.16 18.68
N ARG A 354 10.62 -14.01 19.25
CA ARG A 354 10.81 -14.19 20.70
C ARG A 354 9.96 -13.21 21.52
N GLU A 355 9.90 -11.94 21.13
CA GLU A 355 9.06 -10.94 21.81
C GLU A 355 7.58 -11.28 21.69
N LEU A 356 7.10 -11.68 20.52
CA LEU A 356 5.71 -12.12 20.35
C LEU A 356 5.35 -13.27 21.29
N ARG A 357 6.21 -14.30 21.35
CA ARG A 357 5.98 -15.47 22.24
C ARG A 357 6.06 -15.10 23.72
N ALA A 358 6.96 -14.21 24.10
CA ALA A 358 7.07 -13.73 25.48
C ALA A 358 5.83 -12.97 25.95
N LEU A 359 5.08 -12.42 25.01
CA LEU A 359 3.87 -11.63 25.24
C LEU A 359 2.56 -12.40 24.95
N ASP A 360 2.61 -13.72 24.74
CA ASP A 360 1.44 -14.53 24.35
C ASP A 360 0.69 -13.96 23.13
N LEU A 361 1.42 -13.37 22.19
CA LEU A 361 0.94 -12.95 20.88
C LEU A 361 1.19 -14.09 19.89
N GLU A 362 0.17 -14.92 19.66
CA GLU A 362 0.32 -16.12 18.86
C GLU A 362 0.20 -15.82 17.36
N PRO A 363 1.22 -16.14 16.53
CA PRO A 363 1.15 -15.94 15.10
C PRO A 363 0.00 -16.71 14.44
N ARG A 364 -0.82 -16.01 13.66
CA ARG A 364 -1.91 -16.57 12.85
C ARG A 364 -1.54 -16.64 11.37
N ARG A 365 -0.85 -15.60 10.88
CA ARG A 365 -0.34 -15.53 9.52
C ARG A 365 0.97 -14.77 9.52
N PHE A 366 1.88 -15.21 8.68
CA PHE A 366 3.09 -14.45 8.40
C PHE A 366 3.47 -14.59 6.93
N ALA A 367 4.19 -13.61 6.42
CA ALA A 367 4.84 -13.67 5.13
C ALA A 367 6.26 -13.12 5.24
N LEU A 368 7.18 -13.75 4.54
CA LEU A 368 8.56 -13.30 4.41
C LEU A 368 8.82 -12.98 2.95
N ARG A 369 9.34 -11.80 2.69
CA ARG A 369 9.89 -11.47 1.38
C ARG A 369 11.40 -11.59 1.43
N THR A 370 11.97 -12.26 0.44
CA THR A 370 13.42 -12.44 0.30
C THR A 370 13.95 -11.57 -0.81
N ASP A 371 15.22 -11.20 -0.68
CA ASP A 371 15.96 -10.63 -1.80
C ASP A 371 16.26 -11.71 -2.84
N PRO A 372 16.22 -11.39 -4.14
CA PRO A 372 16.47 -12.37 -5.19
C PRO A 372 17.95 -12.81 -5.21
N VAL A 373 18.86 -11.92 -4.90
CA VAL A 373 20.32 -12.16 -4.85
C VAL A 373 20.94 -11.29 -3.77
N VAL A 374 21.82 -11.87 -2.97
CA VAL A 374 22.67 -11.17 -2.01
C VAL A 374 24.12 -11.22 -2.52
N ASP A 375 24.71 -10.09 -2.84
CA ASP A 375 26.13 -9.98 -3.18
C ASP A 375 26.98 -10.12 -1.91
N TYR A 376 27.31 -11.38 -1.60
CA TYR A 376 28.02 -11.74 -0.38
C TYR A 376 29.50 -11.35 -0.47
N SER A 377 30.00 -10.74 0.58
CA SER A 377 31.42 -10.41 0.75
C SER A 377 31.92 -10.82 2.13
N PRO A 378 33.26 -10.91 2.35
CA PRO A 378 33.82 -11.36 3.63
C PRO A 378 33.38 -10.53 4.84
N GLU A 379 33.06 -9.26 4.65
CA GLU A 379 32.58 -8.34 5.70
C GLU A 379 31.24 -8.80 6.28
N LEU A 380 30.44 -9.53 5.50
CA LEU A 380 29.12 -10.05 5.90
C LEU A 380 29.20 -11.37 6.68
N GLN A 381 30.38 -11.95 6.89
CA GLN A 381 30.56 -13.28 7.51
C GLN A 381 29.99 -13.39 8.95
N GLY A 382 29.80 -12.26 9.64
CA GLY A 382 29.20 -12.19 10.96
C GLY A 382 27.67 -12.38 10.99
N HIS A 383 27.03 -12.40 9.82
CA HIS A 383 25.58 -12.47 9.68
C HIS A 383 25.16 -13.76 8.95
N SER A 384 24.02 -14.34 9.37
CA SER A 384 23.49 -15.53 8.69
C SER A 384 22.95 -15.18 7.30
N MET A 385 22.99 -16.13 6.36
CA MET A 385 22.40 -15.95 5.03
C MET A 385 20.90 -15.66 5.13
N THR A 386 20.18 -16.25 6.10
CA THR A 386 18.77 -15.98 6.35
C THR A 386 18.56 -14.53 6.75
N THR A 387 19.34 -14.03 7.71
CA THR A 387 19.24 -12.64 8.18
C THR A 387 19.49 -11.63 7.06
N LEU A 388 20.50 -11.90 6.21
CA LEU A 388 20.85 -11.03 5.09
C LEU A 388 19.82 -11.08 3.94
N GLY A 389 19.29 -12.28 3.67
CA GLY A 389 18.39 -12.52 2.54
C GLY A 389 16.92 -12.21 2.80
N LEU A 390 16.55 -11.86 4.04
CA LEU A 390 15.17 -11.47 4.37
C LEU A 390 15.01 -9.96 4.26
N ALA A 391 14.24 -9.52 3.28
CA ALA A 391 13.95 -8.10 3.04
C ALA A 391 12.82 -7.58 3.92
N GLU A 392 11.75 -8.37 4.10
CA GLU A 392 10.56 -7.93 4.84
C GLU A 392 9.91 -9.07 5.62
N LEU A 393 9.30 -8.69 6.74
CA LEU A 393 8.45 -9.53 7.58
C LEU A 393 7.06 -8.88 7.69
N TYR A 394 6.03 -9.65 7.43
CA TYR A 394 4.64 -9.30 7.70
C TYR A 394 4.05 -10.33 8.64
N MET A 395 3.37 -9.92 9.69
CA MET A 395 2.84 -10.84 10.68
C MET A 395 1.49 -10.39 11.23
N LEU A 396 0.56 -11.34 11.32
CA LEU A 396 -0.70 -11.19 12.04
C LEU A 396 -0.68 -12.15 13.23
N CYS A 397 -0.88 -11.61 14.44
CA CYS A 397 -0.92 -12.36 15.68
C CYS A 397 -2.26 -12.19 16.37
N GLU A 398 -2.62 -13.14 17.21
CA GLU A 398 -3.77 -13.05 18.11
C GLU A 398 -3.29 -12.95 19.56
N ASN A 399 -3.92 -12.06 20.33
CA ASN A 399 -3.65 -11.89 21.75
C ASN A 399 -4.29 -13.01 22.55
N MET A 400 -3.47 -13.92 23.07
CA MET A 400 -3.89 -15.11 23.83
C MET A 400 -4.01 -14.85 25.34
N LYS A 401 -3.98 -13.58 25.80
CA LYS A 401 -4.18 -13.30 27.23
C LYS A 401 -5.55 -13.81 27.70
N PRO A 402 -5.67 -14.29 28.92
CA PRO A 402 -6.97 -14.69 29.48
C PRO A 402 -7.93 -13.50 29.60
N GLU A 403 -9.23 -13.80 29.54
CA GLU A 403 -10.30 -12.82 29.75
C GLU A 403 -10.25 -12.19 31.14
#